data_cca207aa9069390b970fb51361367899
#
_entry.id   cca207aa9069390b970fb51361367899
#
_cell.length_a   1.000
_cell.length_b   1.000
_cell.length_c   1.000
_cell.angle_alpha   90.00
_cell.angle_beta   90.00
_cell.angle_gamma   90.00
#
_symmetry.space_group_name_H-M   'P 1'
#
loop_
_entity.id
_entity.type
_entity.pdbx_description
1 polymer ?
#
loop_
_entity_poly.entity_id
_entity_poly.type
_entity_poly.pdbx_seq_one_letter_code
_entity_poly.pdbx_strand_id
1 'polypeptide(L)'
;VTTKKNIARYREQMDKIGFSYDWNREIRTCDPEYYKWTQWAFIQMFNSYYCNDKKQARPISELVAAFEQSGTEGLNVACSEELHFTAGEWKAKNDKEKQEILLNYRIAYRGETMVNWCAALGTVLANDEVVNGVSERGGYPVEQKIMRQWCLRVSAYAQRLLDGLETIDWTDSLKETQRNWIGRSEGAEIQFKVKDSDLEFTIFTTRADTMFGVTFMVLAPESELVAQLTTPEQKQEV
;
A
#
# COMPACT_ATOMS: atom_id res chain seq x y z
N VAL A 1 14.36 4.13 -28.81
CA VAL A 1 15.57 4.05 -29.65
C VAL A 1 16.81 3.83 -28.80
N THR A 2 17.08 4.65 -27.78
CA THR A 2 18.26 4.57 -26.92
C THR A 2 18.38 3.25 -26.18
N THR A 3 17.28 2.76 -25.56
CA THR A 3 17.25 1.49 -24.84
C THR A 3 17.68 0.32 -25.73
N LYS A 4 17.17 0.25 -26.96
CA LYS A 4 17.55 -0.82 -27.90
C LYS A 4 19.05 -0.79 -28.27
N LYS A 5 19.61 0.41 -28.44
CA LYS A 5 21.06 0.56 -28.68
C LYS A 5 21.88 0.09 -27.48
N ASN A 6 21.45 0.43 -26.27
CA ASN A 6 22.13 0.01 -25.06
C ASN A 6 22.07 -1.51 -24.85
N ILE A 7 20.92 -2.15 -25.09
CA ILE A 7 20.78 -3.61 -25.05
C ILE A 7 21.77 -4.29 -26.03
N ALA A 8 21.82 -3.81 -27.25
CA ALA A 8 22.76 -4.34 -28.23
C ALA A 8 24.23 -4.19 -27.79
N ARG A 9 24.55 -3.04 -27.16
CA ARG A 9 25.89 -2.79 -26.63
C ARG A 9 26.22 -3.69 -25.44
N TYR A 10 25.28 -3.93 -24.54
CA TYR A 10 25.47 -4.88 -23.43
C TYR A 10 25.73 -6.29 -23.92
N ARG A 11 24.97 -6.78 -24.90
CA ARG A 11 25.22 -8.10 -25.53
C ARG A 11 26.64 -8.20 -26.08
N GLU A 12 27.06 -7.23 -26.88
CA GLU A 12 28.42 -7.20 -27.45
C GLU A 12 29.50 -7.24 -26.33
N GLN A 13 29.30 -6.53 -25.26
CA GLN A 13 30.24 -6.50 -24.13
C GLN A 13 30.27 -7.85 -23.37
N MET A 14 29.12 -8.46 -23.13
CA MET A 14 29.02 -9.78 -22.48
C MET A 14 29.61 -10.88 -23.32
N ASP A 15 29.41 -10.84 -24.63
CA ASP A 15 30.05 -11.78 -25.57
C ASP A 15 31.59 -11.65 -25.57
N LYS A 16 32.13 -10.43 -25.46
CA LYS A 16 33.58 -10.19 -25.33
C LYS A 16 34.18 -10.74 -24.05
N ILE A 17 33.40 -10.76 -22.95
CA ILE A 17 33.82 -11.36 -21.67
C ILE A 17 33.78 -12.90 -21.77
N GLY A 18 33.05 -13.47 -22.73
CA GLY A 18 32.95 -14.91 -22.94
C GLY A 18 31.84 -15.59 -22.13
N PHE A 19 30.79 -14.87 -21.74
CA PHE A 19 29.62 -15.46 -21.10
C PHE A 19 28.84 -16.34 -22.10
N SER A 20 28.39 -17.49 -21.62
CA SER A 20 27.62 -18.48 -22.43
C SER A 20 26.13 -18.25 -22.33
N TYR A 21 25.64 -17.06 -22.69
CA TYR A 21 24.21 -16.76 -22.69
C TYR A 21 23.55 -17.26 -24.00
N ASP A 22 22.37 -17.86 -23.84
CA ASP A 22 21.47 -18.12 -24.95
C ASP A 22 20.56 -16.88 -25.19
N TRP A 23 20.97 -16.00 -26.10
CA TRP A 23 20.24 -14.78 -26.41
C TRP A 23 18.85 -15.01 -27.04
N ASN A 24 18.52 -16.23 -27.48
CA ASN A 24 17.16 -16.56 -27.90
C ASN A 24 16.17 -16.60 -26.72
N ARG A 25 16.70 -16.73 -25.54
CA ARG A 25 15.92 -16.72 -24.27
C ARG A 25 15.91 -15.35 -23.58
N GLU A 26 16.34 -14.30 -24.28
CA GLU A 26 16.25 -12.92 -23.75
C GLU A 26 14.80 -12.52 -23.53
N ILE A 27 14.53 -11.95 -22.36
CA ILE A 27 13.22 -11.44 -21.96
C ILE A 27 13.30 -9.93 -21.76
N ARG A 28 12.30 -9.22 -22.29
CA ARG A 28 12.13 -7.78 -22.07
C ARG A 28 10.78 -7.55 -21.44
N THR A 29 10.77 -7.03 -20.23
CA THR A 29 9.53 -6.79 -19.48
C THR A 29 8.63 -5.72 -20.11
N CYS A 30 9.17 -4.89 -21.00
CA CYS A 30 8.43 -3.88 -21.76
C CYS A 30 7.79 -4.39 -23.04
N ASP A 31 8.03 -5.64 -23.43
CA ASP A 31 7.42 -6.22 -24.62
C ASP A 31 5.97 -6.68 -24.31
N PRO A 32 5.00 -6.44 -25.24
CA PRO A 32 3.61 -6.82 -25.04
C PRO A 32 3.41 -8.29 -24.71
N GLU A 33 4.20 -9.17 -25.34
CA GLU A 33 4.16 -10.61 -25.09
C GLU A 33 4.54 -11.00 -23.65
N TYR A 34 5.33 -10.14 -22.99
CA TYR A 34 5.68 -10.31 -21.58
C TYR A 34 4.64 -9.66 -20.65
N TYR A 35 4.40 -8.36 -20.79
CA TYR A 35 3.56 -7.63 -19.83
C TYR A 35 2.08 -7.99 -19.89
N LYS A 36 1.59 -8.63 -20.94
CA LYS A 36 0.22 -9.16 -20.99
C LYS A 36 -0.09 -10.07 -19.79
N TRP A 37 0.90 -10.81 -19.29
CA TRP A 37 0.73 -11.69 -18.14
C TRP A 37 0.65 -10.90 -16.83
N THR A 38 1.39 -9.81 -16.72
CA THR A 38 1.28 -8.86 -15.59
C THR A 38 -0.10 -8.22 -15.60
N GLN A 39 -0.60 -7.81 -16.75
CA GLN A 39 -1.96 -7.26 -16.88
C GLN A 39 -3.03 -8.30 -16.55
N TRP A 40 -2.86 -9.53 -17.00
CA TRP A 40 -3.76 -10.62 -16.68
C TRP A 40 -3.80 -10.86 -15.15
N ALA A 41 -2.66 -10.96 -14.49
CA ALA A 41 -2.57 -11.13 -13.05
C ALA A 41 -3.24 -9.98 -12.30
N PHE A 42 -3.02 -8.73 -12.76
CA PHE A 42 -3.69 -7.56 -12.21
C PHE A 42 -5.23 -7.66 -12.32
N ILE A 43 -5.75 -8.09 -13.48
CA ILE A 43 -7.18 -8.27 -13.69
C ILE A 43 -7.75 -9.34 -12.74
N GLN A 44 -7.01 -10.44 -12.50
CA GLN A 44 -7.43 -11.45 -11.51
C GLN A 44 -7.51 -10.85 -10.11
N MET A 45 -6.51 -10.08 -9.68
CA MET A 45 -6.51 -9.39 -8.38
C MET A 45 -7.63 -8.34 -8.29
N PHE A 46 -7.89 -7.60 -9.36
CA PHE A 46 -8.99 -6.64 -9.42
C PHE A 46 -10.36 -7.30 -9.30
N ASN A 47 -10.54 -8.49 -9.88
CA ASN A 47 -11.78 -9.26 -9.79
C ASN A 47 -11.88 -10.16 -8.56
N SER A 48 -11.04 -9.92 -7.56
CA SER A 48 -11.00 -10.70 -6.33
C SER A 48 -11.07 -9.82 -5.09
N TYR A 49 -11.59 -10.40 -3.99
CA TYR A 49 -11.50 -9.89 -2.63
C TYR A 49 -10.81 -10.92 -1.74
N TYR A 50 -10.33 -10.53 -0.57
CA TYR A 50 -9.73 -11.44 0.40
C TYR A 50 -10.73 -11.81 1.50
N CYS A 51 -11.05 -13.09 1.63
CA CYS A 51 -11.92 -13.64 2.68
C CYS A 51 -11.03 -14.04 3.88
N ASN A 52 -11.23 -13.39 5.03
CA ASN A 52 -10.45 -13.65 6.24
C ASN A 52 -10.73 -15.05 6.81
N ASP A 53 -11.99 -15.50 6.79
CA ASP A 53 -12.37 -16.81 7.31
C ASP A 53 -11.72 -17.96 6.52
N LYS A 54 -11.67 -17.80 5.19
CA LYS A 54 -11.06 -18.79 4.29
C LYS A 54 -9.55 -18.57 4.09
N LYS A 55 -9.02 -17.46 4.58
CA LYS A 55 -7.61 -17.03 4.42
C LYS A 55 -7.13 -17.08 2.97
N GLN A 56 -7.98 -16.66 2.02
CA GLN A 56 -7.67 -16.70 0.58
C GLN A 56 -8.47 -15.68 -0.23
N ALA A 57 -7.95 -15.39 -1.43
CA ALA A 57 -8.67 -14.63 -2.45
C ALA A 57 -9.91 -15.41 -2.96
N ARG A 58 -11.01 -14.68 -3.18
CA ARG A 58 -12.27 -15.20 -3.74
C ARG A 58 -12.75 -14.26 -4.83
N PRO A 59 -13.52 -14.77 -5.81
CA PRO A 59 -14.11 -13.94 -6.86
C PRO A 59 -15.00 -12.83 -6.29
N ILE A 60 -14.87 -11.61 -6.77
CA ILE A 60 -15.65 -10.45 -6.32
C ILE A 60 -17.17 -10.66 -6.50
N SER A 61 -17.58 -11.50 -7.43
CA SER A 61 -18.98 -11.86 -7.64
C SER A 61 -19.62 -12.55 -6.43
N GLU A 62 -18.85 -13.30 -5.64
CA GLU A 62 -19.34 -13.91 -4.40
C GLU A 62 -19.66 -12.83 -3.35
N LEU A 63 -18.85 -11.79 -3.27
CA LEU A 63 -19.08 -10.65 -2.39
C LEU A 63 -20.31 -9.85 -2.82
N VAL A 64 -20.49 -9.65 -4.12
CA VAL A 64 -21.68 -9.00 -4.68
C VAL A 64 -22.95 -9.79 -4.30
N ALA A 65 -22.93 -11.12 -4.44
CA ALA A 65 -24.05 -11.95 -4.05
C ALA A 65 -24.36 -11.86 -2.54
N ALA A 66 -23.33 -11.78 -1.69
CA ALA A 66 -23.51 -11.57 -0.26
C ALA A 66 -24.14 -10.20 0.04
N PHE A 67 -23.69 -9.13 -0.62
CA PHE A 67 -24.30 -7.80 -0.50
C PHE A 67 -25.76 -7.76 -0.92
N GLU A 68 -26.14 -8.53 -1.95
CA GLU A 68 -27.52 -8.64 -2.40
C GLU A 68 -28.44 -9.40 -1.42
N GLN A 69 -27.86 -10.29 -0.61
CA GLN A 69 -28.60 -11.10 0.36
C GLN A 69 -28.71 -10.40 1.72
N SER A 70 -27.61 -9.93 2.29
CA SER A 70 -27.52 -9.46 3.67
C SER A 70 -26.80 -8.11 3.85
N GLY A 71 -26.37 -7.48 2.77
CA GLY A 71 -25.51 -6.29 2.89
C GLY A 71 -24.14 -6.67 3.45
N THR A 72 -23.65 -5.89 4.40
CA THR A 72 -22.34 -6.13 5.07
C THR A 72 -22.46 -6.97 6.34
N GLU A 73 -23.66 -7.40 6.74
CA GLU A 73 -23.85 -8.15 7.98
C GLU A 73 -23.14 -9.51 7.94
N GLY A 74 -22.37 -9.81 8.98
CA GLY A 74 -21.67 -11.09 9.15
C GLY A 74 -20.49 -11.31 8.19
N LEU A 75 -20.06 -10.29 7.44
CA LEU A 75 -18.91 -10.40 6.54
C LEU A 75 -17.59 -10.21 7.31
N ASN A 76 -16.67 -11.16 7.12
CA ASN A 76 -15.30 -11.08 7.60
C ASN A 76 -14.34 -11.07 6.40
N VAL A 77 -14.10 -9.90 5.87
CA VAL A 77 -13.34 -9.66 4.63
C VAL A 77 -12.36 -8.50 4.81
N ALA A 78 -11.24 -8.56 4.10
CA ALA A 78 -10.31 -7.45 4.11
C ALA A 78 -10.87 -6.25 3.33
N CYS A 79 -10.84 -5.07 3.95
CA CYS A 79 -11.33 -3.83 3.38
C CYS A 79 -10.38 -2.66 3.72
N SER A 80 -10.54 -1.52 3.09
CA SER A 80 -9.84 -0.28 3.45
C SER A 80 -10.55 0.44 4.60
N GLU A 81 -11.89 0.43 4.57
CA GLU A 81 -12.77 1.05 5.56
C GLU A 81 -13.92 0.10 5.87
N GLU A 82 -14.33 0.05 7.12
CA GLU A 82 -15.53 -0.69 7.51
C GLU A 82 -16.77 0.06 7.05
N LEU A 83 -17.50 -0.53 6.11
CA LEU A 83 -18.76 0.00 5.60
C LEU A 83 -19.91 -0.82 6.16
N HIS A 84 -20.98 -0.14 6.54
CA HIS A 84 -22.21 -0.74 7.02
C HIS A 84 -23.37 -0.34 6.12
N PHE A 85 -23.99 -1.32 5.47
CA PHE A 85 -25.21 -1.15 4.66
C PHE A 85 -26.00 -2.45 4.57
N THR A 86 -27.30 -2.30 4.39
CA THR A 86 -28.25 -3.40 4.19
C THR A 86 -28.32 -3.85 2.73
N ALA A 87 -28.89 -5.02 2.48
CA ALA A 87 -29.14 -5.48 1.11
C ALA A 87 -30.07 -4.52 0.32
N GLY A 88 -31.00 -3.87 1.00
CA GLY A 88 -31.87 -2.84 0.38
C GLY A 88 -31.11 -1.63 -0.09
N GLU A 89 -30.22 -1.08 0.74
CA GLU A 89 -29.36 0.05 0.40
C GLU A 89 -28.39 -0.30 -0.72
N TRP A 90 -27.81 -1.50 -0.72
CA TRP A 90 -26.99 -1.98 -1.84
C TRP A 90 -27.74 -2.00 -3.17
N LYS A 91 -28.97 -2.55 -3.18
CA LYS A 91 -29.79 -2.63 -4.39
C LYS A 91 -30.23 -1.27 -4.91
N ALA A 92 -30.42 -0.29 -4.04
CA ALA A 92 -30.81 1.06 -4.40
C ALA A 92 -29.69 1.88 -5.08
N LYS A 93 -28.43 1.45 -4.93
CA LYS A 93 -27.27 2.14 -5.52
C LYS A 93 -27.18 1.91 -7.03
N ASN A 94 -26.70 2.94 -7.74
CA ASN A 94 -26.39 2.83 -9.16
C ASN A 94 -25.06 2.06 -9.37
N ASP A 95 -24.74 1.71 -10.61
CA ASP A 95 -23.57 0.90 -10.94
C ASP A 95 -22.25 1.58 -10.54
N LYS A 96 -22.15 2.91 -10.68
CA LYS A 96 -20.95 3.66 -10.30
C LYS A 96 -20.71 3.58 -8.78
N GLU A 97 -21.74 3.84 -7.98
CA GLU A 97 -21.67 3.73 -6.52
C GLU A 97 -21.30 2.32 -6.05
N LYS A 98 -21.88 1.30 -6.71
CA LYS A 98 -21.53 -0.11 -6.45
C LYS A 98 -20.06 -0.38 -6.74
N GLN A 99 -19.53 0.11 -7.86
CA GLN A 99 -18.11 -0.06 -8.19
C GLN A 99 -17.18 0.68 -7.21
N GLU A 100 -17.56 1.86 -6.75
CA GLU A 100 -16.81 2.61 -5.72
C GLU A 100 -16.76 1.84 -4.40
N ILE A 101 -17.87 1.26 -3.95
CA ILE A 101 -17.92 0.39 -2.78
C ILE A 101 -17.04 -0.85 -2.99
N LEU A 102 -17.13 -1.50 -4.15
CA LEU A 102 -16.33 -2.70 -4.42
C LEU A 102 -14.83 -2.43 -4.41
N LEU A 103 -14.37 -1.22 -4.79
CA LEU A 103 -12.96 -0.85 -4.68
C LEU A 103 -12.44 -0.94 -3.24
N ASN A 104 -13.31 -0.69 -2.25
CA ASN A 104 -12.99 -0.84 -0.83
C ASN A 104 -12.60 -2.28 -0.43
N TYR A 105 -13.00 -3.29 -1.20
CA TYR A 105 -12.80 -4.72 -0.90
C TYR A 105 -11.86 -5.44 -1.87
N ARG A 106 -11.66 -4.90 -3.08
CA ARG A 106 -10.81 -5.53 -4.10
C ARG A 106 -9.36 -5.66 -3.63
N ILE A 107 -8.69 -6.72 -4.08
CA ILE A 107 -7.25 -6.92 -3.83
C ILE A 107 -6.43 -5.85 -4.57
N ALA A 108 -6.75 -5.56 -5.83
CA ALA A 108 -6.20 -4.41 -6.54
C ALA A 108 -7.21 -3.26 -6.50
N TYR A 109 -6.84 -2.12 -5.94
CA TYR A 109 -7.72 -0.97 -5.74
C TYR A 109 -6.98 0.34 -5.97
N ARG A 110 -7.72 1.43 -6.11
CA ARG A 110 -7.15 2.78 -6.20
C ARG A 110 -7.18 3.42 -4.82
N GLY A 111 -6.01 3.76 -4.31
CA GLY A 111 -5.84 4.49 -3.06
C GLY A 111 -5.13 5.82 -3.28
N GLU A 112 -5.21 6.69 -2.29
CA GLU A 112 -4.40 7.89 -2.18
C GLU A 112 -3.22 7.59 -1.27
N THR A 113 -2.01 7.76 -1.78
CA THR A 113 -0.78 7.47 -1.04
C THR A 113 0.19 8.63 -1.15
N MET A 114 0.95 8.85 -0.09
CA MET A 114 2.08 9.76 -0.11
C MET A 114 3.19 9.15 -0.97
N VAL A 115 3.67 9.90 -1.95
CA VAL A 115 4.70 9.46 -2.88
C VAL A 115 5.82 10.50 -3.00
N ASN A 116 7.02 10.02 -3.33
CA ASN A 116 8.17 10.88 -3.61
C ASN A 116 8.08 11.36 -5.07
N TRP A 117 7.57 12.55 -5.28
CA TRP A 117 7.44 13.14 -6.61
C TRP A 117 8.67 13.95 -6.99
N CYS A 118 9.25 13.67 -8.15
CA CYS A 118 10.33 14.47 -8.72
C CYS A 118 9.85 15.14 -10.01
N ALA A 119 9.59 16.45 -9.96
CA ALA A 119 9.09 17.21 -11.10
C ALA A 119 10.08 17.25 -12.27
N ALA A 120 11.37 17.34 -12.00
CA ALA A 120 12.42 17.38 -13.01
C ALA A 120 12.54 16.07 -13.80
N LEU A 121 12.30 14.93 -13.15
CA LEU A 121 12.27 13.61 -13.78
C LEU A 121 10.89 13.23 -14.30
N GLY A 122 9.82 13.94 -13.87
CA GLY A 122 8.44 13.68 -14.25
C GLY A 122 7.90 12.34 -13.78
N THR A 123 8.39 11.84 -12.63
CA THR A 123 8.02 10.50 -12.13
C THR A 123 8.02 10.45 -10.60
N VAL A 124 7.37 9.41 -10.08
CA VAL A 124 7.45 8.99 -8.68
C VAL A 124 8.72 8.16 -8.49
N LEU A 125 9.42 8.38 -7.37
CA LEU A 125 10.64 7.68 -7.00
C LEU A 125 10.38 6.73 -5.81
N ALA A 126 11.04 5.58 -5.82
CA ALA A 126 11.10 4.71 -4.65
C ALA A 126 11.91 5.39 -3.52
N ASN A 127 11.70 4.93 -2.27
CA ASN A 127 12.43 5.52 -1.14
C ASN A 127 13.94 5.41 -1.30
N ASP A 128 14.43 4.31 -1.86
CA ASP A 128 15.87 4.06 -2.11
C ASP A 128 16.47 4.98 -3.19
N GLU A 129 15.62 5.60 -4.02
CA GLU A 129 16.05 6.56 -5.06
C GLU A 129 16.11 8.00 -4.55
N VAL A 130 15.80 8.22 -3.26
CA VAL A 130 15.83 9.56 -2.63
C VAL A 130 16.90 9.59 -1.54
N VAL A 131 17.88 10.44 -1.73
CA VAL A 131 19.00 10.64 -0.78
C VAL A 131 19.03 12.11 -0.36
N ASN A 132 18.91 12.38 0.93
CA ASN A 132 18.93 13.76 1.47
C ASN A 132 17.92 14.71 0.79
N GLY A 133 16.72 14.20 0.46
CA GLY A 133 15.65 15.01 -0.15
C GLY A 133 15.82 15.28 -1.65
N VAL A 134 16.80 14.65 -2.30
CA VAL A 134 17.03 14.77 -3.75
C VAL A 134 17.05 13.39 -4.42
N SER A 135 16.78 13.36 -5.72
CA SER A 135 16.88 12.15 -6.52
C SER A 135 18.33 11.68 -6.65
N GLU A 136 18.61 10.39 -6.45
CA GLU A 136 19.93 9.80 -6.70
C GLU A 136 20.39 10.11 -8.12
N ARG A 137 19.50 10.01 -9.09
CA ARG A 137 19.77 10.34 -10.48
C ARG A 137 19.52 11.81 -10.75
N GLY A 138 20.59 12.60 -10.88
CA GLY A 138 20.58 14.01 -11.28
C GLY A 138 20.50 15.01 -10.14
N GLY A 139 20.31 14.58 -8.87
CA GLY A 139 20.32 15.47 -7.70
C GLY A 139 19.17 16.48 -7.68
N TYR A 140 18.01 16.13 -8.24
CA TYR A 140 16.86 17.03 -8.30
C TYR A 140 16.03 16.98 -7.01
N PRO A 141 15.42 18.10 -6.58
CA PRO A 141 14.54 18.13 -5.43
C PRO A 141 13.38 17.13 -5.56
N VAL A 142 13.05 16.48 -4.45
CA VAL A 142 11.93 15.53 -4.35
C VAL A 142 10.93 16.06 -3.33
N GLU A 143 9.65 16.03 -3.70
CA GLU A 143 8.55 16.50 -2.88
C GLU A 143 7.68 15.32 -2.43
N GLN A 144 7.21 15.35 -1.18
CA GLN A 144 6.16 14.46 -0.71
C GLN A 144 4.81 14.96 -1.25
N LYS A 145 4.10 14.10 -1.98
CA LYS A 145 2.83 14.45 -2.61
C LYS A 145 1.82 13.32 -2.51
N ILE A 146 0.58 13.66 -2.14
CA ILE A 146 -0.52 12.71 -2.19
C ILE A 146 -0.94 12.52 -3.65
N MET A 147 -0.91 11.27 -4.10
CA MET A 147 -1.32 10.92 -5.46
C MET A 147 -2.19 9.66 -5.45
N ARG A 148 -3.15 9.62 -6.38
CA ARG A 148 -3.92 8.40 -6.64
C ARG A 148 -3.05 7.39 -7.34
N GLN A 149 -2.90 6.23 -6.70
CA GLN A 149 -2.09 5.12 -7.17
C GLN A 149 -2.92 3.82 -7.19
N TRP A 150 -2.54 2.90 -8.06
CA TRP A 150 -2.97 1.53 -7.92
C TRP A 150 -2.24 0.88 -6.75
N CYS A 151 -3.01 0.32 -5.85
CA CYS A 151 -2.52 -0.38 -4.67
C CYS A 151 -2.92 -1.85 -4.71
N LEU A 152 -2.09 -2.70 -4.13
CA LEU A 152 -2.42 -4.10 -3.87
C LEU A 152 -2.57 -4.29 -2.36
N ARG A 153 -3.64 -4.97 -1.95
CA ARG A 153 -3.95 -5.24 -0.55
C ARG A 153 -3.07 -6.36 0.02
N VAL A 154 -1.76 -6.14 0.00
CA VAL A 154 -0.76 -7.12 0.44
C VAL A 154 -0.86 -7.41 1.94
N SER A 155 -1.28 -6.43 2.75
CA SER A 155 -1.48 -6.56 4.19
C SER A 155 -2.51 -7.64 4.56
N ALA A 156 -3.50 -7.92 3.70
CA ALA A 156 -4.45 -8.99 3.91
C ALA A 156 -3.80 -10.39 3.97
N TYR A 157 -2.61 -10.53 3.39
CA TYR A 157 -1.85 -11.78 3.39
C TYR A 157 -0.78 -11.84 4.50
N ALA A 158 -0.58 -10.75 5.25
CA ALA A 158 0.52 -10.63 6.22
C ALA A 158 0.52 -11.77 7.26
N GLN A 159 -0.63 -12.04 7.90
CA GLN A 159 -0.73 -13.12 8.87
C GLN A 159 -0.48 -14.49 8.25
N ARG A 160 -1.01 -14.74 7.05
CA ARG A 160 -0.80 -15.99 6.33
C ARG A 160 0.68 -16.21 5.97
N LEU A 161 1.40 -15.13 5.63
CA LEU A 161 2.85 -15.20 5.38
C LEU A 161 3.63 -15.51 6.64
N LEU A 162 3.28 -14.91 7.79
CA LEU A 162 3.88 -15.23 9.09
C LEU A 162 3.65 -16.69 9.48
N ASP A 163 2.40 -17.15 9.40
CA ASP A 163 2.03 -18.55 9.72
C ASP A 163 2.81 -19.53 8.81
N GLY A 164 2.98 -19.16 7.54
CA GLY A 164 3.70 -19.97 6.55
C GLY A 164 5.18 -20.16 6.83
N LEU A 165 5.84 -19.25 7.57
CA LEU A 165 7.25 -19.40 7.96
C LEU A 165 7.52 -20.64 8.81
N GLU A 166 6.51 -21.11 9.55
CA GLU A 166 6.63 -22.32 10.37
C GLU A 166 6.61 -23.61 9.54
N THR A 167 6.16 -23.56 8.31
CA THR A 167 6.00 -24.72 7.42
C THR A 167 7.17 -24.93 6.45
N ILE A 168 8.12 -24.01 6.40
CA ILE A 168 9.24 -24.04 5.46
C ILE A 168 10.57 -24.33 6.17
N ASP A 169 11.45 -25.03 5.49
CA ASP A 169 12.79 -25.37 5.97
C ASP A 169 13.79 -24.26 5.60
N TRP A 170 13.67 -23.12 6.30
CA TRP A 170 14.59 -22.01 6.22
C TRP A 170 15.37 -21.83 7.51
N THR A 171 16.55 -21.20 7.44
CA THR A 171 17.33 -20.86 8.63
C THR A 171 16.57 -19.86 9.51
N ASP A 172 16.79 -19.94 10.83
CA ASP A 172 16.15 -19.06 11.81
C ASP A 172 16.43 -17.56 11.52
N SER A 173 17.66 -17.25 11.11
CA SER A 173 18.03 -15.87 10.73
C SER A 173 17.20 -15.34 9.57
N LEU A 174 16.93 -16.17 8.56
CA LEU A 174 16.11 -15.77 7.41
C LEU A 174 14.64 -15.62 7.81
N LYS A 175 14.12 -16.56 8.63
CA LYS A 175 12.74 -16.45 9.16
C LYS A 175 12.57 -15.19 10.01
N GLU A 176 13.56 -14.85 10.83
CA GLU A 176 13.52 -13.64 11.67
C GLU A 176 13.55 -12.37 10.81
N THR A 177 14.36 -12.34 9.76
CA THR A 177 14.36 -11.23 8.79
C THR A 177 12.97 -11.03 8.14
N GLN A 178 12.28 -12.13 7.78
CA GLN A 178 10.93 -12.07 7.22
C GLN A 178 9.90 -11.61 8.27
N ARG A 179 9.97 -12.09 9.51
CA ARG A 179 9.09 -11.63 10.61
C ARG A 179 9.25 -10.12 10.83
N ASN A 180 10.48 -9.65 10.91
CA ASN A 180 10.78 -8.24 11.10
C ASN A 180 10.32 -7.38 9.92
N TRP A 181 10.42 -7.88 8.70
CA TRP A 181 9.92 -7.19 7.50
C TRP A 181 8.39 -7.06 7.49
N ILE A 182 7.66 -8.12 7.84
CA ILE A 182 6.20 -8.09 7.96
C ILE A 182 5.79 -7.18 9.12
N GLY A 183 6.54 -7.19 10.21
CA GLY A 183 6.44 -6.20 11.29
C GLY A 183 5.11 -6.25 12.04
N ARG A 184 4.56 -7.44 12.37
CA ARG A 184 3.36 -7.52 13.19
C ARG A 184 3.59 -6.80 14.52
N SER A 185 2.74 -5.83 14.81
CA SER A 185 2.76 -5.06 16.04
C SER A 185 1.40 -5.16 16.74
N GLU A 186 1.43 -5.31 18.05
CA GLU A 186 0.24 -5.30 18.90
C GLU A 186 0.33 -4.16 19.89
N GLY A 187 -0.76 -3.43 20.07
CA GLY A 187 -0.80 -2.27 20.95
C GLY A 187 -2.22 -1.81 21.22
N ALA A 188 -2.36 -0.61 21.76
CA ALA A 188 -3.63 0.02 22.05
C ALA A 188 -3.79 1.32 21.27
N GLU A 189 -4.98 1.55 20.78
CA GLU A 189 -5.40 2.86 20.30
C GLU A 189 -5.95 3.67 21.47
N ILE A 190 -5.50 4.91 21.60
CA ILE A 190 -5.90 5.81 22.69
C ILE A 190 -6.36 7.11 22.06
N GLN A 191 -7.58 7.51 22.42
CA GLN A 191 -8.18 8.75 21.93
C GLN A 191 -7.85 9.89 22.90
N PHE A 192 -7.34 10.98 22.35
CA PHE A 192 -7.09 12.23 23.06
C PHE A 192 -8.09 13.29 22.64
N LYS A 193 -8.54 14.07 23.64
CA LYS A 193 -9.36 15.26 23.42
C LYS A 193 -8.50 16.50 23.57
N VAL A 194 -8.62 17.43 22.65
CA VAL A 194 -7.97 18.73 22.76
C VAL A 194 -8.77 19.58 23.75
N LYS A 195 -8.10 20.14 24.76
CA LYS A 195 -8.73 20.99 25.77
C LYS A 195 -9.38 22.22 25.11
N ASP A 196 -10.59 22.55 25.55
CA ASP A 196 -11.38 23.68 25.04
C ASP A 196 -11.68 23.65 23.54
N SER A 197 -11.78 22.43 22.96
CA SER A 197 -12.07 22.18 21.55
C SER A 197 -12.87 20.89 21.38
N ASP A 198 -13.58 20.76 20.27
CA ASP A 198 -14.25 19.50 19.86
C ASP A 198 -13.30 18.58 19.07
N LEU A 199 -12.03 18.96 18.94
CA LEU A 199 -11.04 18.16 18.23
C LEU A 199 -10.62 16.95 19.05
N GLU A 200 -10.60 15.81 18.39
CA GLU A 200 -10.12 14.55 18.93
C GLU A 200 -9.12 13.93 17.96
N PHE A 201 -8.15 13.20 18.48
CA PHE A 201 -7.23 12.41 17.65
C PHE A 201 -6.85 11.14 18.37
N THR A 202 -6.59 10.10 17.58
CA THR A 202 -6.23 8.79 18.09
C THR A 202 -4.74 8.55 17.86
N ILE A 203 -4.07 8.00 18.86
CA ILE A 203 -2.71 7.49 18.75
C ILE A 203 -2.71 5.96 18.88
N PHE A 204 -1.74 5.32 18.25
CA PHE A 204 -1.42 3.92 18.48
C PHE A 204 -0.13 3.82 19.29
N THR A 205 -0.13 2.96 20.34
CA THR A 205 1.08 2.70 21.13
C THR A 205 1.21 1.23 21.48
N THR A 206 2.43 0.71 21.40
CA THR A 206 2.78 -0.62 21.92
C THR A 206 3.08 -0.62 23.41
N ARG A 207 3.15 0.56 24.02
CA ARG A 207 3.48 0.79 25.42
C ARG A 207 2.38 1.59 26.13
N ALA A 208 1.16 1.02 26.14
CA ALA A 208 0.02 1.63 26.82
C ALA A 208 0.26 1.88 28.33
N ASP A 209 1.13 1.09 28.94
CA ASP A 209 1.57 1.22 30.34
C ASP A 209 2.24 2.59 30.65
N THR A 210 2.87 3.21 29.66
CA THR A 210 3.56 4.50 29.82
C THR A 210 2.63 5.71 29.74
N MET A 211 1.37 5.53 29.36
CA MET A 211 0.42 6.62 29.13
C MET A 211 0.14 7.47 30.37
N PHE A 212 0.22 6.90 31.55
CA PHE A 212 0.02 7.63 32.81
C PHE A 212 1.11 8.66 33.11
N GLY A 213 2.24 8.59 32.41
CA GLY A 213 3.34 9.55 32.52
C GLY A 213 3.39 10.62 31.43
N VAL A 214 2.39 10.68 30.54
CA VAL A 214 2.36 11.64 29.43
C VAL A 214 2.19 13.06 29.98
N THR A 215 3.09 13.96 29.57
CA THR A 215 3.09 15.39 29.95
C THR A 215 3.00 16.33 28.76
N PHE A 216 3.31 15.87 27.57
CA PHE A 216 3.19 16.63 26.32
C PHE A 216 2.95 15.69 25.12
N MET A 217 2.51 16.27 24.01
CA MET A 217 2.29 15.58 22.74
C MET A 217 3.07 16.30 21.64
N VAL A 218 3.66 15.52 20.73
CA VAL A 218 4.34 16.03 19.52
C VAL A 218 3.57 15.54 18.32
N LEU A 219 3.25 16.44 17.39
CA LEU A 219 2.62 16.13 16.11
C LEU A 219 3.66 16.26 14.99
N ALA A 220 3.50 15.45 13.95
CA ALA A 220 4.30 15.61 12.74
C ALA A 220 3.95 16.94 12.05
N PRO A 221 4.94 17.69 11.51
CA PRO A 221 4.69 18.98 10.85
C PRO A 221 3.66 18.90 9.72
N GLU A 222 3.58 17.75 9.04
CA GLU A 222 2.67 17.48 7.93
C GLU A 222 1.25 17.15 8.37
N SER A 223 0.99 17.02 9.68
CA SER A 223 -0.34 16.68 10.19
C SER A 223 -1.33 17.82 9.95
N GLU A 224 -2.51 17.50 9.45
CA GLU A 224 -3.60 18.46 9.27
C GLU A 224 -4.03 19.12 10.61
N LEU A 225 -3.79 18.44 11.74
CA LEU A 225 -4.05 18.98 13.08
C LEU A 225 -3.14 20.16 13.42
N VAL A 226 -1.94 20.24 12.87
CA VAL A 226 -1.01 21.35 13.12
C VAL A 226 -1.64 22.66 12.72
N ALA A 227 -2.22 22.75 11.53
CA ALA A 227 -2.88 23.96 11.04
C ALA A 227 -4.11 24.35 11.89
N GLN A 228 -4.82 23.37 12.47
CA GLN A 228 -6.01 23.59 13.32
C GLN A 228 -5.66 23.98 14.75
N LEU A 229 -4.51 23.53 15.26
CA LEU A 229 -4.06 23.78 16.64
C LEU A 229 -3.12 24.98 16.75
N THR A 230 -2.58 25.45 15.62
CA THR A 230 -1.68 26.62 15.61
C THR A 230 -2.43 27.90 15.95
N THR A 231 -1.99 28.60 17.00
CA THR A 231 -2.58 29.89 17.36
C THR A 231 -2.22 30.99 16.35
N PRO A 232 -3.04 32.06 16.22
CA PRO A 232 -2.75 33.16 15.30
C PRO A 232 -1.36 33.80 15.50
N GLU A 233 -0.88 33.86 16.75
CA GLU A 233 0.42 34.43 17.10
C GLU A 233 1.59 33.58 16.60
N GLN A 234 1.42 32.25 16.54
CA GLN A 234 2.48 31.31 16.19
C GLN A 234 2.45 30.90 14.70
N LYS A 235 1.44 31.37 13.94
CA LYS A 235 1.22 30.99 12.55
C LYS A 235 2.39 31.26 11.61
N GLN A 236 3.30 32.18 11.96
CA GLN A 236 4.50 32.50 11.17
C GLN A 236 5.70 31.62 11.50
N GLU A 237 5.71 31.02 12.69
CA GLU A 237 6.80 30.16 13.14
C GLU A 237 6.55 28.68 12.85
N VAL A 238 5.28 28.29 12.69
CA VAL A 238 4.83 26.95 12.32
C VAL A 238 4.54 26.87 10.83
#